data_35f7d2520c77e42b883a37ddd515c1cd
#
_entry.id   35f7d2520c77e42b883a37ddd515c1cd
#
_cell.length_a   1.000
_cell.length_b   1.000
_cell.length_c   1.000
_cell.angle_alpha   90.00
_cell.angle_beta   90.00
_cell.angle_gamma   90.00
#
_symmetry.space_group_name_H-M   'P 1'
#
loop_
_entity.id
_entity.type
_entity.pdbx_description
1 polymer ?
#
loop_
_entity_poly.entity_id
_entity_poly.type
_entity_poly.pdbx_seq_one_letter_code
_entity_poly.pdbx_strand_id
1 'polypeptide(L)'
;MELVAGLEPAQREAVLADDPVVCVLAGAGTGKTRVLTLRVARRVRDKSAHPTHVLVCTFSRKAADELRDRLFTLDVGREVQAGTFHRTALRLITHHRQERGRPPPAIVADRRPLLADLLEDGRRAPRERPGARAGAGPQRHDARSTGRRRSDVARLDAEIGWAKARLIGPTDFEEAARQAGRRPFVSAARVAELYDRYEVARRQRGALDLDDLLWHCGDLLEQDDAFARAMRWWHRHLFVDEMQDMNDAQYRLLCLLVGDEPDLFVVGDPNQSVYGWNGADPELLQRVTEEHAGTRVVHLETNHRSAGPVVRIAAAALGKDVPPQSARVDGPLPTVVCLGDDEEEARWVARRVWLAHRPGRRWSSIAVLARTNAQLVGIAAALDAEHVPHRVSGAEVGPASDVRDPGDRPGDRPADSPDDRPAGATRHEKPDGSGREPGGREPDGSGSDGTPFASPDDDAVVLSTLHRAKGLQWRTVFVIGVSDGLIPLVTARSHAAKAEERRLFYVALTRAEEELTCSWALRPAGETALGGTPERRPSPWLSSVEQVLAQLREDAAEAGPSRAAERLAEIRNMLPPPRAAGDPRAR
;
A
#
# COMPACT_ATOMS: atom_id res chain seq x y z
N MET A 1 2.98 29.84 13.20
CA MET A 1 2.64 29.19 14.49
C MET A 1 1.44 28.24 14.38
N GLU A 2 0.49 28.49 13.51
CA GLU A 2 -0.75 27.68 13.35
C GLU A 2 -0.52 26.24 12.86
N LEU A 3 0.44 26.01 11.94
CA LEU A 3 0.72 24.69 11.35
C LEU A 3 1.21 23.63 12.35
N VAL A 4 1.84 24.04 13.42
CA VAL A 4 2.40 23.13 14.45
C VAL A 4 1.54 23.05 15.71
N ALA A 5 0.41 23.75 15.73
CA ALA A 5 -0.56 23.65 16.81
C ALA A 5 -1.16 22.24 16.85
N GLY A 6 -1.22 21.62 18.02
CA GLY A 6 -1.73 20.26 18.18
C GLY A 6 -0.80 19.13 17.68
N LEU A 7 0.48 19.43 17.41
CA LEU A 7 1.51 18.42 17.22
C LEU A 7 2.15 18.03 18.55
N GLU A 8 2.42 16.74 18.70
CA GLU A 8 3.24 16.24 19.80
C GLU A 8 4.69 16.76 19.72
N PRO A 9 5.45 16.73 20.82
CA PRO A 9 6.82 17.24 20.82
C PRO A 9 7.70 16.67 19.71
N ALA A 10 7.71 15.35 19.53
CA ALA A 10 8.50 14.69 18.48
C ALA A 10 8.00 15.02 17.06
N GLN A 11 6.68 15.08 16.85
CA GLN A 11 6.12 15.50 15.56
C GLN A 11 6.51 16.95 15.25
N ARG A 12 6.46 17.83 16.26
CA ARG A 12 6.87 19.23 16.13
C ARG A 12 8.35 19.35 15.84
N GLU A 13 9.19 18.58 16.53
CA GLU A 13 10.63 18.49 16.26
C GLU A 13 10.90 18.13 14.80
N ALA A 14 10.29 17.05 14.31
CA ALA A 14 10.47 16.61 12.92
C ALA A 14 10.01 17.65 11.88
N VAL A 15 8.92 18.39 12.16
CA VAL A 15 8.44 19.47 11.28
C VAL A 15 9.38 20.67 11.30
N LEU A 16 9.97 21.01 12.45
CA LEU A 16 10.77 22.24 12.67
C LEU A 16 12.27 22.04 12.50
N ALA A 17 12.79 20.81 12.46
CA ALA A 17 14.21 20.56 12.27
C ALA A 17 14.75 21.29 11.04
N ASP A 18 15.90 21.92 11.16
CA ASP A 18 16.57 22.65 10.06
C ASP A 18 17.83 21.92 9.54
N ASP A 19 18.03 20.68 10.03
CA ASP A 19 19.12 19.81 9.60
C ASP A 19 18.98 19.45 8.11
N PRO A 20 20.10 19.33 7.37
CA PRO A 20 20.10 18.99 5.95
C PRO A 20 19.48 17.63 5.64
N VAL A 21 19.69 16.66 6.53
CA VAL A 21 19.06 15.33 6.44
C VAL A 21 18.30 15.04 7.73
N VAL A 22 17.02 14.75 7.57
CA VAL A 22 16.14 14.37 8.69
C VAL A 22 15.51 13.02 8.39
N CYS A 23 15.73 12.05 9.27
CA CYS A 23 15.17 10.72 9.23
C CYS A 23 14.12 10.55 10.33
N VAL A 24 12.87 10.28 9.97
CA VAL A 24 11.78 10.06 10.91
C VAL A 24 11.44 8.59 10.99
N LEU A 25 11.74 7.96 12.12
CA LEU A 25 11.37 6.60 12.44
C LEU A 25 10.02 6.60 13.15
N ALA A 26 9.01 6.08 12.49
CA ALA A 26 7.63 6.31 12.92
C ALA A 26 6.77 5.05 12.77
N GLY A 27 6.26 4.51 13.86
CA GLY A 27 5.40 3.34 13.88
C GLY A 27 4.07 3.51 13.14
N ALA A 28 3.26 2.44 13.15
CA ALA A 28 1.90 2.50 12.61
C ALA A 28 1.07 3.56 13.35
N GLY A 29 0.33 4.39 12.62
CA GLY A 29 -0.61 5.34 13.21
C GLY A 29 0.01 6.53 13.93
N THR A 30 1.34 6.77 13.83
CA THR A 30 2.03 7.88 14.52
C THR A 30 1.99 9.21 13.76
N GLY A 31 1.36 9.24 12.57
CA GLY A 31 1.21 10.48 11.80
C GLY A 31 2.36 10.77 10.84
N LYS A 32 3.07 9.74 10.32
CA LYS A 32 4.14 9.86 9.32
C LYS A 32 3.83 10.87 8.22
N THR A 33 2.81 10.59 7.44
CA THR A 33 2.40 11.41 6.28
C THR A 33 1.97 12.82 6.70
N ARG A 34 1.36 12.96 7.90
CA ARG A 34 1.00 14.27 8.47
C ARG A 34 2.24 15.12 8.74
N VAL A 35 3.26 14.54 9.38
CA VAL A 35 4.52 15.26 9.67
C VAL A 35 5.22 15.66 8.38
N LEU A 36 5.29 14.76 7.38
CA LEU A 36 5.89 15.04 6.09
C LEU A 36 5.18 16.21 5.39
N THR A 37 3.84 16.16 5.27
CA THR A 37 3.08 17.21 4.58
C THR A 37 3.12 18.55 5.30
N LEU A 38 3.10 18.55 6.64
CA LEU A 38 3.23 19.78 7.43
C LEU A 38 4.63 20.38 7.33
N ARG A 39 5.69 19.56 7.24
CA ARG A 39 7.05 20.06 7.00
C ARG A 39 7.16 20.72 5.64
N VAL A 40 6.64 20.09 4.57
CA VAL A 40 6.57 20.69 3.24
C VAL A 40 5.83 22.03 3.30
N ALA A 41 4.63 22.06 3.90
CA ALA A 41 3.82 23.26 4.01
C ALA A 41 4.51 24.37 4.81
N ARG A 42 5.20 24.03 5.92
CA ARG A 42 5.98 24.98 6.70
C ARG A 42 7.08 25.60 5.82
N ARG A 43 7.91 24.77 5.16
CA ARG A 43 9.06 25.24 4.39
C ARG A 43 8.68 26.10 3.19
N VAL A 44 7.52 25.84 2.58
CA VAL A 44 6.97 26.69 1.52
C VAL A 44 6.47 28.02 2.09
N ARG A 45 5.77 28.02 3.22
CA ARG A 45 5.22 29.24 3.82
C ARG A 45 6.28 30.18 4.42
N ASP A 46 7.31 29.63 5.03
CA ASP A 46 8.44 30.42 5.56
C ASP A 46 9.49 30.76 4.47
N LYS A 47 9.23 30.35 3.22
CA LYS A 47 10.06 30.61 2.03
C LYS A 47 11.47 29.96 2.11
N SER A 48 11.67 28.98 2.98
CA SER A 48 12.92 28.20 3.01
C SER A 48 12.97 27.16 1.88
N ALA A 49 11.83 26.87 1.23
CA ALA A 49 11.75 26.08 0.01
C ALA A 49 10.78 26.70 -1.00
N HIS A 50 11.23 26.83 -2.25
CA HIS A 50 10.31 27.22 -3.33
C HIS A 50 9.50 25.98 -3.76
N PRO A 51 8.16 26.04 -3.88
CA PRO A 51 7.33 24.86 -4.09
C PRO A 51 7.66 24.09 -5.38
N THR A 52 8.07 24.79 -6.46
CA THR A 52 8.48 24.12 -7.72
C THR A 52 9.75 23.28 -7.59
N HIS A 53 10.56 23.52 -6.55
CA HIS A 53 11.79 22.78 -6.28
C HIS A 53 11.61 21.67 -5.23
N VAL A 54 10.39 21.47 -4.76
CA VAL A 54 10.04 20.40 -3.83
C VAL A 54 9.61 19.17 -4.60
N LEU A 55 10.27 18.04 -4.35
CA LEU A 55 9.88 16.73 -4.85
C LEU A 55 9.53 15.82 -3.68
N VAL A 56 8.29 15.31 -3.68
CA VAL A 56 7.81 14.31 -2.71
C VAL A 56 7.65 12.98 -3.41
N CYS A 57 8.42 11.99 -3.00
CA CYS A 57 8.38 10.63 -3.53
C CYS A 57 7.73 9.66 -2.54
N THR A 58 6.90 8.75 -3.06
CA THR A 58 6.30 7.65 -2.30
C THR A 58 6.28 6.37 -3.12
N PHE A 59 5.95 5.25 -2.48
CA PHE A 59 5.96 3.94 -3.12
C PHE A 59 4.78 3.72 -4.08
N SER A 60 3.56 4.16 -3.75
CA SER A 60 2.35 3.85 -4.51
C SER A 60 1.66 5.09 -5.07
N ARG A 61 0.90 4.92 -6.17
CA ARG A 61 0.07 5.99 -6.74
C ARG A 61 -0.95 6.51 -5.76
N LYS A 62 -1.64 5.58 -5.07
CA LYS A 62 -2.65 5.95 -4.09
C LYS A 62 -2.06 6.85 -3.00
N ALA A 63 -0.86 6.52 -2.49
CA ALA A 63 -0.17 7.36 -1.53
C ALA A 63 0.25 8.71 -2.13
N ALA A 64 0.66 8.73 -3.41
CA ALA A 64 0.97 9.98 -4.11
C ALA A 64 -0.26 10.87 -4.33
N ASP A 65 -1.42 10.27 -4.62
CA ASP A 65 -2.69 10.99 -4.73
C ASP A 65 -3.11 11.58 -3.37
N GLU A 66 -3.07 10.78 -2.31
CA GLU A 66 -3.35 11.23 -0.95
C GLU A 66 -2.41 12.35 -0.49
N LEU A 67 -1.11 12.26 -0.81
CA LEU A 67 -0.15 13.32 -0.52
C LEU A 67 -0.51 14.61 -1.26
N ARG A 68 -0.89 14.54 -2.54
CA ARG A 68 -1.31 15.71 -3.33
C ARG A 68 -2.56 16.37 -2.75
N ASP A 69 -3.56 15.57 -2.37
CA ASP A 69 -4.79 16.09 -1.76
C ASP A 69 -4.52 16.78 -0.43
N ARG A 70 -3.65 16.20 0.41
CA ARG A 70 -3.25 16.80 1.68
C ARG A 70 -2.46 18.08 1.49
N LEU A 71 -1.50 18.12 0.55
CA LEU A 71 -0.74 19.32 0.22
C LEU A 71 -1.63 20.41 -0.38
N PHE A 72 -2.63 20.02 -1.18
CA PHE A 72 -3.63 20.95 -1.71
C PHE A 72 -4.48 21.57 -0.59
N THR A 73 -4.94 20.78 0.37
CA THR A 73 -5.68 21.25 1.56
C THR A 73 -4.83 22.21 2.40
N LEU A 74 -3.51 22.05 2.40
CA LEU A 74 -2.56 22.92 3.08
C LEU A 74 -2.19 24.18 2.27
N ASP A 75 -2.81 24.39 1.10
CA ASP A 75 -2.59 25.52 0.17
C ASP A 75 -1.15 25.64 -0.34
N VAL A 76 -0.46 24.52 -0.51
CA VAL A 76 0.90 24.45 -1.07
C VAL A 76 1.01 23.44 -2.23
N GLY A 77 -0.07 22.70 -2.52
CA GLY A 77 -0.04 21.53 -3.40
C GLY A 77 0.01 21.82 -4.90
N ARG A 78 -0.27 23.04 -5.37
CA ARG A 78 -0.38 23.32 -6.81
C ARG A 78 0.96 23.20 -7.57
N GLU A 79 2.04 23.55 -6.94
CA GLU A 79 3.38 23.63 -7.55
C GLU A 79 4.32 22.54 -7.04
N VAL A 80 4.01 21.94 -5.87
CA VAL A 80 4.79 20.85 -5.29
C VAL A 80 4.62 19.58 -6.13
N GLN A 81 5.75 18.98 -6.49
CA GLN A 81 5.75 17.75 -7.27
C GLN A 81 5.65 16.55 -6.34
N ALA A 82 4.52 15.86 -6.33
CA ALA A 82 4.34 14.61 -5.59
C ALA A 82 4.03 13.44 -6.53
N GLY A 83 4.73 12.31 -6.36
CA GLY A 83 4.59 11.15 -7.23
C GLY A 83 5.35 9.92 -6.76
N THR A 84 5.33 8.87 -7.60
CA THR A 84 6.18 7.69 -7.40
C THR A 84 7.56 7.89 -8.02
N PHE A 85 8.57 7.12 -7.57
CA PHE A 85 9.90 7.12 -8.17
C PHE A 85 9.87 6.82 -9.68
N HIS A 86 9.05 5.87 -10.11
CA HIS A 86 8.89 5.52 -11.53
C HIS A 86 8.34 6.69 -12.36
N ARG A 87 7.34 7.41 -11.82
CA ARG A 87 6.79 8.59 -12.50
C ARG A 87 7.82 9.72 -12.57
N THR A 88 8.60 9.91 -11.52
CA THR A 88 9.72 10.87 -11.52
C THR A 88 10.76 10.50 -12.55
N ALA A 89 11.21 9.24 -12.58
CA ALA A 89 12.17 8.74 -13.56
C ALA A 89 11.67 8.95 -15.00
N LEU A 90 10.43 8.57 -15.30
CA LEU A 90 9.83 8.77 -16.63
C LEU A 90 9.84 10.25 -17.04
N ARG A 91 9.49 11.15 -16.12
CA ARG A 91 9.49 12.59 -16.38
C ARG A 91 10.90 13.12 -16.69
N LEU A 92 11.90 12.71 -15.91
CA LEU A 92 13.29 13.10 -16.13
C LEU A 92 13.83 12.59 -17.47
N ILE A 93 13.57 11.32 -17.81
CA ILE A 93 13.93 10.74 -19.09
C ILE A 93 13.25 11.49 -20.24
N THR A 94 11.96 11.79 -20.10
CA THR A 94 11.19 12.49 -21.13
C THR A 94 11.76 13.90 -21.34
N HIS A 95 12.05 14.62 -20.26
CA HIS A 95 12.65 15.96 -20.32
C HIS A 95 14.03 15.93 -21.01
N HIS A 96 14.92 15.03 -20.61
CA HIS A 96 16.24 14.84 -21.23
C HIS A 96 16.13 14.54 -22.74
N ARG A 97 15.14 13.74 -23.16
CA ARG A 97 14.92 13.43 -24.57
C ARG A 97 14.37 14.62 -25.36
N GLN A 98 13.42 15.35 -24.78
CA GLN A 98 12.83 16.56 -25.39
C GLN A 98 13.85 17.66 -25.62
N GLU A 99 14.76 17.90 -24.67
CA GLU A 99 15.87 18.87 -24.86
C GLU A 99 16.78 18.50 -26.05
N ARG A 100 16.81 17.20 -26.43
CA ARG A 100 17.59 16.69 -27.56
C ARG A 100 16.73 16.45 -28.83
N GLY A 101 15.49 16.97 -28.86
CA GLY A 101 14.58 16.81 -29.98
C GLY A 101 14.13 15.37 -30.22
N ARG A 102 14.16 14.51 -29.20
CA ARG A 102 13.76 13.11 -29.30
C ARG A 102 12.36 12.91 -28.68
N PRO A 103 11.53 12.00 -29.25
CA PRO A 103 10.23 11.69 -28.69
C PRO A 103 10.37 11.02 -27.30
N PRO A 104 9.31 11.02 -26.45
CA PRO A 104 9.27 10.25 -25.21
C PRO A 104 9.62 8.77 -25.45
N PRO A 105 10.13 8.05 -24.43
CA PRO A 105 10.45 6.64 -24.59
C PRO A 105 9.18 5.80 -24.79
N ALA A 106 9.23 4.78 -25.64
CA ALA A 106 8.18 3.77 -25.70
C ALA A 106 8.24 2.91 -24.43
N ILE A 107 7.08 2.63 -23.82
CA ILE A 107 7.00 1.88 -22.56
C ILE A 107 6.30 0.54 -22.77
N VAL A 108 6.96 -0.52 -22.33
CA VAL A 108 6.38 -1.87 -22.18
C VAL A 108 5.75 -1.95 -20.78
N ALA A 109 4.47 -1.64 -20.70
CA ALA A 109 3.75 -1.66 -19.43
C ALA A 109 3.56 -3.08 -18.87
N ASP A 110 3.44 -4.09 -19.73
CA ASP A 110 3.37 -5.51 -19.39
C ASP A 110 4.38 -6.30 -20.23
N ARG A 111 5.39 -6.86 -19.58
CA ARG A 111 6.43 -7.67 -20.24
C ARG A 111 6.03 -9.13 -20.45
N ARG A 112 4.95 -9.60 -19.81
CA ARG A 112 4.51 -11.01 -19.88
C ARG A 112 4.23 -11.52 -21.29
N PRO A 113 3.64 -10.77 -22.22
CA PRO A 113 3.50 -11.23 -23.62
C PRO A 113 4.86 -11.56 -24.26
N LEU A 114 5.86 -10.68 -24.09
CA LEU A 114 7.20 -10.90 -24.62
C LEU A 114 7.89 -12.10 -23.96
N LEU A 115 7.73 -12.28 -22.65
CA LEU A 115 8.25 -13.45 -21.94
C LEU A 115 7.56 -14.75 -22.38
N ALA A 116 6.28 -14.71 -22.71
CA ALA A 116 5.55 -15.86 -23.25
C ALA A 116 6.13 -16.31 -24.59
N ASP A 117 6.42 -15.38 -25.50
CA ASP A 117 7.05 -15.65 -26.80
C ASP A 117 8.42 -16.32 -26.62
N LEU A 118 9.26 -15.77 -25.74
CA LEU A 118 10.60 -16.30 -25.46
C LEU A 118 10.59 -17.71 -24.87
N LEU A 119 9.60 -18.03 -24.04
CA LEU A 119 9.41 -19.36 -23.47
C LEU A 119 8.94 -20.38 -24.55
N GLU A 120 8.21 -19.95 -25.60
CA GLU A 120 7.79 -20.79 -26.71
C GLU A 120 8.95 -21.10 -27.66
N ASP A 121 9.71 -20.09 -28.05
CA ASP A 121 10.86 -20.26 -28.93
C ASP A 121 11.89 -21.23 -28.35
N GLY A 122 12.09 -21.17 -27.02
CA GLY A 122 12.98 -22.11 -26.33
C GLY A 122 12.49 -23.57 -26.31
N ARG A 123 11.20 -23.81 -26.57
CA ARG A 123 10.62 -25.17 -26.73
C ARG A 123 10.66 -25.68 -28.19
N ARG A 124 10.77 -24.78 -29.18
CA ARG A 124 10.84 -25.09 -30.60
C ARG A 124 12.27 -25.36 -31.08
N ALA A 125 13.30 -25.09 -30.29
CA ALA A 125 14.68 -25.46 -30.67
C ALA A 125 14.78 -26.96 -30.90
N PRO A 126 15.35 -27.42 -32.06
CA PRO A 126 15.33 -28.82 -32.47
C PRO A 126 16.09 -29.67 -31.45
N ARG A 127 15.38 -30.56 -30.75
CA ARG A 127 16.03 -31.78 -30.25
C ARG A 127 16.33 -32.61 -31.46
N GLU A 128 17.54 -32.53 -31.97
CA GLU A 128 18.04 -33.50 -32.97
C GLU A 128 17.97 -34.93 -32.39
N ARG A 129 16.89 -35.60 -32.69
CA ARG A 129 16.81 -37.05 -32.69
C ARG A 129 16.40 -37.47 -34.09
N PRO A 130 17.30 -38.10 -34.85
CA PRO A 130 16.90 -38.69 -36.14
C PRO A 130 16.02 -39.90 -35.87
N GLY A 131 14.78 -39.87 -36.39
CA GLY A 131 13.94 -41.04 -36.50
C GLY A 131 12.65 -41.08 -35.66
N ALA A 132 11.69 -40.20 -35.91
CA ALA A 132 10.31 -40.44 -35.51
C ALA A 132 9.37 -39.95 -36.65
N ARG A 133 8.57 -40.88 -37.18
CA ARG A 133 7.63 -40.70 -38.28
C ARG A 133 6.55 -39.67 -37.97
N ALA A 134 6.24 -38.86 -38.97
CA ALA A 134 5.13 -37.91 -38.99
C ALA A 134 3.78 -38.62 -38.84
N GLY A 135 3.04 -38.21 -37.80
CA GLY A 135 1.67 -38.60 -37.53
C GLY A 135 1.08 -37.63 -36.53
N ALA A 136 0.96 -36.36 -36.91
CA ALA A 136 0.37 -35.35 -36.01
C ALA A 136 -1.05 -35.01 -36.47
N GLY A 137 -2.03 -35.60 -35.79
CA GLY A 137 -3.40 -35.08 -35.77
C GLY A 137 -3.49 -33.74 -35.02
N PRO A 138 -4.57 -32.95 -35.17
CA PRO A 138 -4.70 -31.63 -34.55
C PRO A 138 -4.65 -31.75 -33.04
N GLN A 139 -3.60 -31.15 -32.42
CA GLN A 139 -3.44 -31.11 -30.99
C GLN A 139 -4.58 -30.27 -30.38
N ARG A 140 -5.45 -30.91 -29.62
CA ARG A 140 -6.40 -30.25 -28.74
C ARG A 140 -5.59 -29.41 -27.74
N HIS A 141 -5.80 -28.10 -27.75
CA HIS A 141 -5.26 -27.19 -26.73
C HIS A 141 -5.85 -27.58 -25.38
N ASP A 142 -5.05 -28.30 -24.60
CA ASP A 142 -5.44 -28.75 -23.27
C ASP A 142 -5.39 -27.55 -22.29
N ALA A 143 -6.49 -27.26 -21.58
CA ALA A 143 -6.61 -26.18 -20.62
C ALA A 143 -5.52 -26.23 -19.51
N ARG A 144 -5.02 -27.45 -19.20
CA ARG A 144 -3.92 -27.66 -18.26
C ARG A 144 -2.58 -27.12 -18.78
N SER A 145 -2.32 -27.20 -20.10
CA SER A 145 -1.10 -26.67 -20.71
C SER A 145 -1.09 -25.14 -20.69
N THR A 146 -2.25 -24.52 -20.91
CA THR A 146 -2.42 -23.06 -20.87
C THR A 146 -2.25 -22.51 -19.45
N GLY A 147 -2.77 -23.19 -18.43
CA GLY A 147 -2.61 -22.81 -17.03
C GLY A 147 -1.15 -22.87 -16.56
N ARG A 148 -0.44 -23.97 -16.91
CA ARG A 148 0.98 -24.14 -16.60
C ARG A 148 1.83 -23.05 -17.27
N ARG A 149 1.52 -22.71 -18.50
CA ARG A 149 2.23 -21.67 -19.26
C ARG A 149 2.08 -20.29 -18.61
N ARG A 150 0.86 -19.89 -18.22
CA ARG A 150 0.63 -18.64 -17.50
C ARG A 150 1.42 -18.58 -16.17
N SER A 151 1.51 -19.70 -15.46
CA SER A 151 2.30 -19.82 -14.25
C SER A 151 3.80 -19.66 -14.50
N ASP A 152 4.36 -20.28 -15.56
CA ASP A 152 5.78 -20.17 -15.90
C ASP A 152 6.15 -18.75 -16.32
N VAL A 153 5.31 -18.06 -17.10
CA VAL A 153 5.48 -16.64 -17.46
C VAL A 153 5.49 -15.75 -16.21
N ALA A 154 4.53 -15.93 -15.31
CA ALA A 154 4.45 -15.14 -14.09
C ALA A 154 5.67 -15.37 -13.16
N ARG A 155 6.20 -16.59 -13.11
CA ARG A 155 7.40 -16.91 -12.35
C ARG A 155 8.64 -16.26 -12.96
N LEU A 156 8.79 -16.32 -14.30
CA LEU A 156 9.90 -15.65 -14.97
C LEU A 156 9.84 -14.13 -14.79
N ASP A 157 8.64 -13.56 -14.92
CA ASP A 157 8.39 -12.14 -14.65
C ASP A 157 8.83 -11.74 -13.24
N ALA A 158 8.49 -12.55 -12.23
CA ALA A 158 8.89 -12.31 -10.84
C ALA A 158 10.41 -12.41 -10.63
N GLU A 159 11.11 -13.35 -11.32
CA GLU A 159 12.58 -13.46 -11.22
C GLU A 159 13.28 -12.25 -11.85
N ILE A 160 12.83 -11.80 -13.03
CA ILE A 160 13.40 -10.62 -13.69
C ILE A 160 13.12 -9.35 -12.86
N GLY A 161 11.89 -9.19 -12.34
CA GLY A 161 11.55 -8.06 -11.46
C GLY A 161 12.40 -8.03 -10.19
N TRP A 162 12.63 -9.19 -9.57
CA TRP A 162 13.49 -9.31 -8.40
C TRP A 162 14.93 -8.87 -8.71
N ALA A 163 15.46 -9.27 -9.86
CA ALA A 163 16.81 -8.90 -10.28
C ALA A 163 16.92 -7.41 -10.59
N LYS A 164 16.00 -6.88 -11.39
CA LYS A 164 15.99 -5.45 -11.77
C LYS A 164 15.86 -4.53 -10.55
N ALA A 165 14.99 -4.88 -9.61
CA ALA A 165 14.82 -4.11 -8.37
C ALA A 165 16.11 -4.00 -7.53
N ARG A 166 17.03 -4.95 -7.70
CA ARG A 166 18.34 -5.01 -7.01
C ARG A 166 19.55 -4.62 -7.88
N LEU A 167 19.29 -4.04 -9.02
CA LEU A 167 20.34 -3.65 -9.98
C LEU A 167 21.18 -4.85 -10.47
N ILE A 168 20.59 -6.05 -10.53
CA ILE A 168 21.26 -7.28 -10.98
C ILE A 168 20.96 -7.47 -12.46
N GLY A 169 22.03 -7.46 -13.29
CA GLY A 169 21.94 -7.75 -14.71
C GLY A 169 21.82 -9.26 -15.00
N PRO A 170 21.53 -9.66 -16.29
CA PRO A 170 21.44 -11.05 -16.66
C PRO A 170 22.72 -11.85 -16.36
N THR A 171 23.90 -11.26 -16.53
CA THR A 171 25.22 -11.88 -16.27
C THR A 171 25.44 -12.24 -14.81
N ASP A 172 24.89 -11.45 -13.91
CA ASP A 172 25.12 -11.58 -12.47
C ASP A 172 24.00 -12.35 -11.76
N PHE A 173 22.91 -12.68 -12.52
CA PHE A 173 21.69 -13.27 -11.95
C PHE A 173 21.96 -14.61 -11.23
N GLU A 174 22.77 -15.51 -11.84
CA GLU A 174 23.00 -16.84 -11.29
C GLU A 174 23.69 -16.78 -9.93
N GLU A 175 24.72 -15.97 -9.83
CA GLU A 175 25.47 -15.77 -8.59
C GLU A 175 24.61 -15.07 -7.53
N ALA A 176 23.91 -14.01 -7.88
CA ALA A 176 23.03 -13.28 -6.97
C ALA A 176 21.87 -14.15 -6.47
N ALA A 177 21.27 -14.96 -7.34
CA ALA A 177 20.22 -15.90 -6.95
C ALA A 177 20.73 -16.97 -5.96
N ARG A 178 21.97 -17.45 -6.18
CA ARG A 178 22.64 -18.40 -5.29
C ARG A 178 22.89 -17.80 -3.92
N GLN A 179 23.44 -16.58 -3.86
CA GLN A 179 23.72 -15.85 -2.61
C GLN A 179 22.43 -15.56 -1.84
N ALA A 180 21.36 -15.17 -2.54
CA ALA A 180 20.05 -14.93 -1.96
C ALA A 180 19.28 -16.22 -1.57
N GLY A 181 19.86 -17.41 -1.81
CA GLY A 181 19.19 -18.69 -1.53
C GLY A 181 17.92 -18.92 -2.33
N ARG A 182 17.78 -18.27 -3.50
CA ARG A 182 16.60 -18.40 -4.36
C ARG A 182 16.58 -19.75 -5.06
N ARG A 183 15.38 -20.25 -5.30
CA ARG A 183 15.13 -21.49 -6.04
C ARG A 183 14.14 -21.19 -7.17
N PRO A 184 14.62 -20.68 -8.32
CA PRO A 184 13.78 -20.43 -9.46
C PRO A 184 13.09 -21.72 -9.95
N PHE A 185 12.01 -21.57 -10.71
CA PHE A 185 11.23 -22.69 -11.25
C PHE A 185 11.96 -23.50 -12.34
N VAL A 186 13.02 -22.95 -12.89
CA VAL A 186 14.04 -23.60 -13.75
C VAL A 186 15.42 -23.29 -13.18
N SER A 187 16.50 -23.82 -13.79
CA SER A 187 17.86 -23.49 -13.33
C SER A 187 18.13 -21.98 -13.39
N ALA A 188 18.90 -21.45 -12.45
CA ALA A 188 19.25 -20.03 -12.43
C ALA A 188 19.96 -19.59 -13.74
N ALA A 189 20.83 -20.44 -14.29
CA ALA A 189 21.45 -20.22 -15.61
C ALA A 189 20.40 -20.06 -16.72
N ARG A 190 19.33 -20.85 -16.70
CA ARG A 190 18.24 -20.73 -17.70
C ARG A 190 17.43 -19.47 -17.51
N VAL A 191 17.20 -19.02 -16.26
CA VAL A 191 16.57 -17.72 -16.03
C VAL A 191 17.46 -16.59 -16.54
N ALA A 192 18.77 -16.63 -16.27
CA ALA A 192 19.75 -15.66 -16.75
C ALA A 192 19.73 -15.55 -18.29
N GLU A 193 19.73 -16.70 -19.00
CA GLU A 193 19.63 -16.74 -20.46
C GLU A 193 18.32 -16.12 -20.98
N LEU A 194 17.18 -16.46 -20.36
CA LEU A 194 15.87 -15.89 -20.74
C LEU A 194 15.79 -14.40 -20.44
N TYR A 195 16.41 -13.97 -19.36
CA TYR A 195 16.51 -12.57 -18.99
C TYR A 195 17.34 -11.78 -20.02
N ASP A 196 18.52 -12.29 -20.42
CA ASP A 196 19.34 -11.65 -21.46
C ASP A 196 18.58 -11.56 -22.80
N ARG A 197 17.93 -12.64 -23.22
CA ARG A 197 17.08 -12.65 -24.44
C ARG A 197 15.95 -11.63 -24.33
N TYR A 198 15.34 -11.48 -23.17
CA TYR A 198 14.33 -10.46 -22.91
C TYR A 198 14.91 -9.05 -23.10
N GLU A 199 16.07 -8.76 -22.52
CA GLU A 199 16.74 -7.47 -22.63
C GLU A 199 17.11 -7.14 -24.09
N VAL A 200 17.58 -8.13 -24.85
CA VAL A 200 17.86 -7.96 -26.28
C VAL A 200 16.58 -7.65 -27.06
N ALA A 201 15.52 -8.44 -26.87
CA ALA A 201 14.26 -8.27 -27.59
C ALA A 201 13.58 -6.93 -27.27
N ARG A 202 13.67 -6.47 -26.03
CA ARG A 202 13.16 -5.17 -25.60
C ARG A 202 13.95 -4.01 -26.22
N ARG A 203 15.29 -4.08 -26.16
CA ARG A 203 16.17 -3.06 -26.78
C ARG A 203 15.96 -2.94 -28.29
N GLN A 204 15.76 -4.06 -28.99
CA GLN A 204 15.43 -4.05 -30.43
C GLN A 204 14.12 -3.31 -30.75
N ARG A 205 13.17 -3.30 -29.80
CA ARG A 205 11.93 -2.50 -29.91
C ARG A 205 12.11 -1.02 -29.53
N GLY A 206 13.29 -0.62 -29.08
CA GLY A 206 13.56 0.73 -28.62
C GLY A 206 12.72 1.13 -27.39
N ALA A 207 12.22 0.16 -26.62
CA ALA A 207 11.31 0.37 -25.51
C ALA A 207 11.98 0.13 -24.15
N LEU A 208 11.44 0.76 -23.10
CA LEU A 208 11.78 0.56 -21.70
C LEU A 208 10.64 -0.17 -21.00
N ASP A 209 10.91 -1.08 -20.07
CA ASP A 209 9.90 -1.54 -19.13
C ASP A 209 9.87 -0.62 -17.89
N LEU A 210 8.98 -0.90 -16.93
CA LEU A 210 8.84 -0.05 -15.76
C LEU A 210 10.12 -0.04 -14.90
N ASP A 211 10.76 -1.19 -14.70
CA ASP A 211 11.99 -1.28 -13.91
C ASP A 211 13.16 -0.58 -14.61
N ASP A 212 13.20 -0.62 -15.97
CA ASP A 212 14.20 0.11 -16.76
C ASP A 212 14.12 1.62 -16.59
N LEU A 213 12.96 2.17 -16.23
CA LEU A 213 12.84 3.61 -15.99
C LEU A 213 13.80 4.07 -14.89
N LEU A 214 13.91 3.30 -13.81
CA LEU A 214 14.81 3.62 -12.70
C LEU A 214 16.27 3.46 -13.12
N TRP A 215 16.60 2.36 -13.79
CA TRP A 215 17.94 2.10 -14.27
C TRP A 215 18.42 3.17 -15.26
N HIS A 216 17.62 3.37 -16.32
CA HIS A 216 17.98 4.32 -17.38
C HIS A 216 18.04 5.76 -16.87
N CYS A 217 17.16 6.16 -15.95
CA CYS A 217 17.22 7.47 -15.31
C CYS A 217 18.51 7.63 -14.48
N GLY A 218 18.88 6.61 -13.71
CA GLY A 218 20.15 6.58 -12.97
C GLY A 218 21.36 6.71 -13.91
N ASP A 219 21.40 5.91 -14.97
CA ASP A 219 22.48 5.96 -15.97
C ASP A 219 22.60 7.34 -16.64
N LEU A 220 21.47 8.00 -16.95
CA LEU A 220 21.46 9.36 -17.49
C LEU A 220 22.08 10.37 -16.52
N LEU A 221 21.74 10.28 -15.24
CA LEU A 221 22.27 11.17 -14.22
C LEU A 221 23.75 10.94 -13.94
N GLU A 222 24.26 9.72 -14.13
CA GLU A 222 25.68 9.40 -14.00
C GLU A 222 26.50 9.78 -15.24
N GLN A 223 25.91 9.69 -16.44
CA GLN A 223 26.63 9.93 -17.70
C GLN A 223 26.57 11.38 -18.17
N ASP A 224 25.60 12.17 -17.71
CA ASP A 224 25.40 13.56 -18.09
C ASP A 224 25.43 14.48 -16.86
N ASP A 225 26.63 14.91 -16.48
CA ASP A 225 26.85 15.80 -15.32
C ASP A 225 26.07 17.11 -15.40
N ALA A 226 25.89 17.67 -16.60
CA ALA A 226 25.16 18.92 -16.77
C ALA A 226 23.68 18.72 -16.47
N PHE A 227 23.11 17.63 -16.99
CA PHE A 227 21.74 17.24 -16.71
C PHE A 227 21.55 16.90 -15.22
N ALA A 228 22.48 16.13 -14.63
CA ALA A 228 22.43 15.78 -13.21
C ALA A 228 22.42 17.04 -12.31
N ARG A 229 23.32 18.00 -12.54
CA ARG A 229 23.36 19.27 -11.78
C ARG A 229 22.06 20.06 -11.94
N ALA A 230 21.51 20.13 -13.17
CA ALA A 230 20.25 20.81 -13.42
C ALA A 230 19.08 20.15 -12.67
N MET A 231 19.01 18.81 -12.64
CA MET A 231 17.96 18.05 -11.95
C MET A 231 18.09 18.14 -10.44
N ARG A 232 19.31 18.10 -9.88
CA ARG A 232 19.57 18.34 -8.45
C ARG A 232 19.14 19.75 -8.04
N TRP A 233 19.48 20.75 -8.84
CA TRP A 233 19.04 22.12 -8.55
C TRP A 233 17.50 22.26 -8.63
N TRP A 234 16.87 21.61 -9.62
CA TRP A 234 15.41 21.65 -9.79
C TRP A 234 14.68 20.93 -8.67
N HIS A 235 15.20 19.82 -8.16
CA HIS A 235 14.62 18.99 -7.12
C HIS A 235 15.41 19.01 -5.81
N ARG A 236 15.98 20.17 -5.46
CA ARG A 236 16.91 20.27 -4.31
C ARG A 236 16.26 20.03 -2.94
N HIS A 237 14.92 20.03 -2.83
CA HIS A 237 14.20 19.72 -1.60
C HIS A 237 13.47 18.38 -1.76
N LEU A 238 14.06 17.31 -1.24
CA LEU A 238 13.58 15.94 -1.41
C LEU A 238 12.87 15.43 -0.16
N PHE A 239 11.68 14.88 -0.37
CA PHE A 239 10.87 14.26 0.67
C PHE A 239 10.50 12.85 0.25
N VAL A 240 10.70 11.85 1.13
CA VAL A 240 10.40 10.46 0.85
C VAL A 240 9.48 9.89 1.92
N ASP A 241 8.31 9.43 1.52
CA ASP A 241 7.38 8.69 2.37
C ASP A 241 7.53 7.17 2.14
N GLU A 242 7.26 6.36 3.16
CA GLU A 242 7.35 4.89 3.13
C GLU A 242 8.74 4.38 2.68
N MET A 243 9.81 5.01 3.19
CA MET A 243 11.20 4.70 2.82
C MET A 243 11.55 3.21 2.96
N GLN A 244 10.97 2.50 3.92
CA GLN A 244 11.20 1.07 4.16
C GLN A 244 10.72 0.15 3.03
N ASP A 245 9.96 0.68 2.05
CA ASP A 245 9.47 -0.07 0.90
C ASP A 245 10.32 0.14 -0.36
N MET A 246 11.36 0.95 -0.27
CA MET A 246 12.26 1.21 -1.39
C MET A 246 13.12 -0.02 -1.71
N ASN A 247 13.46 -0.15 -3.00
CA ASN A 247 14.45 -1.10 -3.50
C ASN A 247 15.75 -0.37 -3.89
N ASP A 248 16.81 -1.15 -4.18
CA ASP A 248 18.13 -0.59 -4.53
C ASP A 248 18.09 0.32 -5.76
N ALA A 249 17.25 0.02 -6.76
CA ALA A 249 17.13 0.85 -7.96
C ALA A 249 16.51 2.24 -7.64
N GLN A 250 15.52 2.28 -6.76
CA GLN A 250 14.93 3.53 -6.28
C GLN A 250 15.91 4.30 -5.38
N TYR A 251 16.64 3.59 -4.53
CA TYR A 251 17.64 4.18 -3.65
C TYR A 251 18.79 4.80 -4.43
N ARG A 252 19.34 4.10 -5.44
CA ARG A 252 20.33 4.67 -6.36
C ARG A 252 19.83 5.98 -6.99
N LEU A 253 18.59 5.99 -7.49
CA LEU A 253 18.01 7.20 -8.07
C LEU A 253 17.87 8.33 -7.03
N LEU A 254 17.46 8.02 -5.79
CA LEU A 254 17.40 8.98 -4.70
C LEU A 254 18.79 9.60 -4.43
N CYS A 255 19.83 8.77 -4.25
CA CYS A 255 21.19 9.25 -3.99
C CYS A 255 21.72 10.14 -5.12
N LEU A 256 21.44 9.79 -6.38
CA LEU A 256 21.85 10.59 -7.54
C LEU A 256 21.13 11.96 -7.60
N LEU A 257 19.90 12.04 -7.10
CA LEU A 257 19.17 13.30 -7.01
C LEU A 257 19.57 14.13 -5.78
N VAL A 258 19.91 13.49 -4.67
CA VAL A 258 20.41 14.17 -3.46
C VAL A 258 21.77 14.84 -3.73
N GLY A 259 22.71 14.09 -4.31
CA GLY A 259 24.07 14.60 -4.59
C GLY A 259 24.85 14.97 -3.33
N ASP A 260 25.79 15.91 -3.48
CA ASP A 260 26.75 16.28 -2.42
C ASP A 260 26.20 17.32 -1.42
N GLU A 261 25.12 18.01 -1.76
CA GLU A 261 24.47 19.03 -0.92
C GLU A 261 23.06 18.56 -0.54
N PRO A 262 22.93 17.63 0.44
CA PRO A 262 21.66 17.03 0.76
C PRO A 262 20.69 18.03 1.40
N ASP A 263 19.43 18.01 0.93
CA ASP A 263 18.27 18.54 1.63
C ASP A 263 17.18 17.48 1.54
N LEU A 264 17.26 16.52 2.45
CA LEU A 264 16.52 15.28 2.41
C LEU A 264 15.71 15.06 3.69
N PHE A 265 14.43 14.79 3.52
CA PHE A 265 13.54 14.37 4.60
C PHE A 265 12.96 12.99 4.28
N VAL A 266 13.27 12.00 5.09
CA VAL A 266 12.76 10.64 4.92
C VAL A 266 11.90 10.22 6.09
N VAL A 267 10.83 9.48 5.79
CA VAL A 267 9.93 8.90 6.81
C VAL A 267 9.75 7.43 6.52
N GLY A 268 9.84 6.60 7.55
CA GLY A 268 9.64 5.17 7.39
C GLY A 268 9.34 4.43 8.70
N ASP A 269 8.87 3.18 8.54
CA ASP A 269 8.69 2.21 9.62
C ASP A 269 9.32 0.86 9.24
N PRO A 270 10.49 0.51 9.79
CA PRO A 270 11.13 -0.78 9.49
C PRO A 270 10.23 -1.99 9.78
N ASN A 271 9.27 -1.83 10.72
CA ASN A 271 8.33 -2.88 11.07
C ASN A 271 7.17 -3.03 10.08
N GLN A 272 7.05 -2.14 9.10
CA GLN A 272 6.05 -2.21 8.03
C GLN A 272 6.67 -2.55 6.67
N SER A 273 7.94 -2.94 6.60
CA SER A 273 8.57 -3.44 5.37
C SER A 273 8.08 -4.85 5.07
N VAL A 274 7.21 -4.98 4.06
CA VAL A 274 6.53 -6.24 3.67
C VAL A 274 6.56 -6.50 2.16
N TYR A 275 7.43 -5.80 1.43
CA TYR A 275 7.61 -5.93 -0.01
C TYR A 275 9.00 -6.46 -0.41
N GLY A 276 9.65 -7.24 0.49
CA GLY A 276 10.95 -7.87 0.23
C GLY A 276 10.94 -8.76 -1.02
N TRP A 277 9.80 -9.40 -1.32
CA TRP A 277 9.59 -10.16 -2.55
C TRP A 277 9.68 -9.27 -3.82
N ASN A 278 9.37 -7.98 -3.72
CA ASN A 278 9.48 -6.98 -4.80
C ASN A 278 10.78 -6.16 -4.72
N GLY A 279 11.73 -6.56 -3.90
CA GLY A 279 13.03 -5.91 -3.78
C GLY A 279 13.16 -4.88 -2.67
N ALA A 280 12.11 -4.60 -1.91
CA ALA A 280 12.21 -3.68 -0.77
C ALA A 280 13.28 -4.16 0.22
N ASP A 281 14.11 -3.22 0.66
CA ASP A 281 15.15 -3.44 1.64
C ASP A 281 14.95 -2.51 2.84
N PRO A 282 14.55 -3.05 4.01
CA PRO A 282 14.35 -2.25 5.21
C PRO A 282 15.64 -1.61 5.75
N GLU A 283 16.81 -2.13 5.37
CA GLU A 283 18.11 -1.59 5.79
C GLU A 283 18.43 -0.24 5.12
N LEU A 284 17.78 0.08 4.00
CA LEU A 284 17.98 1.37 3.31
C LEU A 284 17.65 2.57 4.21
N LEU A 285 16.70 2.42 5.12
CA LEU A 285 16.35 3.49 6.07
C LEU A 285 17.50 3.75 7.07
N GLN A 286 18.20 2.70 7.49
CA GLN A 286 19.40 2.82 8.32
C GLN A 286 20.58 3.37 7.50
N ARG A 287 20.74 2.91 6.27
CA ARG A 287 21.80 3.34 5.35
C ARG A 287 21.81 4.85 5.14
N VAL A 288 20.63 5.50 5.01
CA VAL A 288 20.54 6.97 4.93
C VAL A 288 21.21 7.64 6.13
N THR A 289 21.04 7.10 7.34
CA THR A 289 21.65 7.68 8.55
C THR A 289 23.15 7.44 8.64
N GLU A 290 23.65 6.39 8.02
CA GLU A 290 25.07 6.04 7.99
C GLU A 290 25.83 6.81 6.89
N GLU A 291 25.22 6.98 5.72
CA GLU A 291 25.83 7.68 4.57
C GLU A 291 25.84 9.20 4.73
N HIS A 292 24.92 9.77 5.52
CA HIS A 292 24.85 11.21 5.76
C HIS A 292 25.20 11.54 7.22
N ALA A 293 26.46 11.89 7.45
CA ALA A 293 26.92 12.32 8.77
C ALA A 293 26.14 13.54 9.26
N GLY A 294 25.65 13.49 10.52
CA GLY A 294 24.86 14.56 11.10
C GLY A 294 23.36 14.46 10.79
N THR A 295 22.87 13.33 10.27
CA THR A 295 21.43 13.09 10.11
C THR A 295 20.70 13.25 11.43
N ARG A 296 19.67 14.10 11.44
CA ARG A 296 18.74 14.23 12.58
C ARG A 296 17.77 13.05 12.55
N VAL A 297 17.86 12.16 13.54
CA VAL A 297 16.90 11.07 13.70
C VAL A 297 15.83 11.46 14.71
N VAL A 298 14.56 11.37 14.31
CA VAL A 298 13.40 11.67 15.17
C VAL A 298 12.51 10.42 15.25
N HIS A 299 12.15 10.04 16.48
CA HIS A 299 11.27 8.89 16.75
C HIS A 299 9.85 9.35 17.05
N LEU A 300 8.86 8.86 16.29
CA LEU A 300 7.45 9.07 16.60
C LEU A 300 6.90 7.80 17.26
N GLU A 301 6.58 7.89 18.53
CA GLU A 301 6.23 6.72 19.35
C GLU A 301 4.73 6.62 19.66
N THR A 302 3.98 7.72 19.60
CA THR A 302 2.55 7.73 19.95
C THR A 302 1.69 7.32 18.77
N ASN A 303 0.93 6.24 18.93
CA ASN A 303 -0.07 5.81 17.97
C ASN A 303 -1.40 6.56 18.18
N HIS A 304 -1.84 7.31 17.18
CA HIS A 304 -3.11 8.07 17.19
C HIS A 304 -4.26 7.32 16.49
N ARG A 305 -3.97 6.19 15.86
CA ARG A 305 -4.94 5.44 15.05
C ARG A 305 -5.71 4.44 15.88
N SER A 306 -5.00 3.54 16.53
CA SER A 306 -5.56 2.32 17.09
C SER A 306 -5.77 2.45 18.60
N ALA A 307 -6.82 1.80 19.11
CA ALA A 307 -7.07 1.68 20.55
C ALA A 307 -5.90 0.98 21.26
N GLY A 308 -5.65 1.33 22.52
CA GLY A 308 -4.56 0.81 23.33
C GLY A 308 -4.43 -0.71 23.34
N PRO A 309 -5.51 -1.49 23.54
CA PRO A 309 -5.46 -2.95 23.47
C PRO A 309 -4.97 -3.50 22.12
N VAL A 310 -5.37 -2.87 21.01
CA VAL A 310 -4.90 -3.24 19.64
C VAL A 310 -3.40 -2.99 19.50
N VAL A 311 -2.92 -1.83 19.96
CA VAL A 311 -1.49 -1.48 19.91
C VAL A 311 -0.64 -2.47 20.71
N ARG A 312 -1.08 -2.84 21.93
CA ARG A 312 -0.38 -3.81 22.79
C ARG A 312 -0.27 -5.18 22.13
N ILE A 313 -1.37 -5.69 21.56
CA ILE A 313 -1.39 -6.98 20.85
C ILE A 313 -0.53 -6.96 19.60
N ALA A 314 -0.58 -5.89 18.82
CA ALA A 314 0.25 -5.76 17.62
C ALA A 314 1.75 -5.75 17.97
N ALA A 315 2.14 -5.06 19.04
CA ALA A 315 3.51 -5.06 19.55
C ALA A 315 3.97 -6.46 19.99
N ALA A 316 3.13 -7.19 20.71
CA ALA A 316 3.39 -8.57 21.13
C ALA A 316 3.56 -9.51 19.92
N ALA A 317 2.70 -9.40 18.91
CA ALA A 317 2.82 -10.17 17.66
C ALA A 317 4.17 -9.91 16.97
N LEU A 318 4.67 -8.68 17.01
CA LEU A 318 5.98 -8.30 16.47
C LEU A 318 7.15 -8.76 17.37
N GLY A 319 6.88 -9.14 18.63
CA GLY A 319 7.89 -9.52 19.61
C GLY A 319 8.57 -8.34 20.29
N LYS A 320 7.87 -7.24 20.44
CA LYS A 320 8.32 -6.09 21.23
C LYS A 320 7.81 -6.20 22.66
N ASP A 321 8.71 -6.12 23.61
CA ASP A 321 8.38 -6.17 25.03
C ASP A 321 7.69 -4.87 25.49
N VAL A 322 8.07 -3.74 24.90
CA VAL A 322 7.48 -2.43 25.20
C VAL A 322 6.61 -1.98 24.04
N PRO A 323 5.30 -1.91 24.21
CA PRO A 323 4.40 -1.41 23.18
C PRO A 323 4.55 0.11 23.01
N PRO A 324 4.34 0.64 21.78
CA PRO A 324 4.19 2.07 21.57
C PRO A 324 3.05 2.64 22.44
N GLN A 325 3.14 3.92 22.79
CA GLN A 325 2.04 4.60 23.47
C GLN A 325 0.84 4.74 22.51
N SER A 326 -0.37 4.66 23.05
CA SER A 326 -1.58 4.98 22.30
C SER A 326 -2.23 6.24 22.85
N ALA A 327 -2.53 7.19 21.96
CA ALA A 327 -3.33 8.35 22.30
C ALA A 327 -4.81 7.97 22.59
N ARG A 328 -5.25 6.80 22.10
CA ARG A 328 -6.58 6.21 22.33
C ARG A 328 -6.45 5.09 23.36
N VAL A 329 -6.29 5.47 24.63
CA VAL A 329 -5.98 4.53 25.72
C VAL A 329 -7.05 3.44 25.86
N ASP A 330 -8.32 3.80 25.75
CA ASP A 330 -9.46 2.91 25.93
C ASP A 330 -9.94 2.30 24.60
N GLY A 331 -10.44 1.07 24.67
CA GLY A 331 -11.03 0.37 23.54
C GLY A 331 -11.45 -1.05 23.91
N PRO A 332 -12.29 -1.70 23.08
CA PRO A 332 -12.68 -3.07 23.34
C PRO A 332 -11.47 -4.01 23.26
N LEU A 333 -11.49 -5.04 24.11
CA LEU A 333 -10.45 -6.06 24.09
C LEU A 333 -10.53 -6.85 22.75
N PRO A 334 -9.40 -7.04 22.09
CA PRO A 334 -9.33 -7.91 20.93
C PRO A 334 -9.80 -9.34 21.23
N THR A 335 -10.29 -10.04 20.20
CA THR A 335 -10.78 -11.41 20.32
C THR A 335 -9.86 -12.35 19.54
N VAL A 336 -9.48 -13.48 20.15
CA VAL A 336 -8.84 -14.60 19.48
C VAL A 336 -9.75 -15.80 19.61
N VAL A 337 -10.05 -16.50 18.50
CA VAL A 337 -10.97 -17.64 18.47
C VAL A 337 -10.42 -18.75 17.58
N CYS A 338 -10.56 -20.00 18.07
CA CYS A 338 -10.32 -21.23 17.35
C CYS A 338 -11.65 -21.86 16.93
N LEU A 339 -11.75 -22.33 15.69
CA LEU A 339 -12.95 -22.94 15.11
C LEU A 339 -12.61 -24.33 14.56
N GLY A 340 -13.61 -25.18 14.32
CA GLY A 340 -13.40 -26.56 13.93
C GLY A 340 -12.81 -26.73 12.53
N ASP A 341 -13.27 -25.94 11.57
CA ASP A 341 -12.80 -25.95 10.19
C ASP A 341 -12.96 -24.57 9.49
N ASP A 342 -12.40 -24.46 8.27
CA ASP A 342 -12.44 -23.22 7.48
C ASP A 342 -13.89 -22.77 7.14
N GLU A 343 -14.85 -23.71 7.01
CA GLU A 343 -16.25 -23.34 6.72
C GLU A 343 -16.94 -22.79 7.97
N GLU A 344 -16.65 -23.39 9.13
CA GLU A 344 -17.15 -22.86 10.41
C GLU A 344 -16.52 -21.49 10.69
N GLU A 345 -15.21 -21.31 10.40
CA GLU A 345 -14.56 -20.00 10.50
C GLU A 345 -15.25 -18.97 9.62
N ALA A 346 -15.50 -19.29 8.35
CA ALA A 346 -16.14 -18.37 7.42
C ALA A 346 -17.55 -17.97 7.88
N ARG A 347 -18.38 -18.94 8.30
CA ARG A 347 -19.74 -18.68 8.80
C ARG A 347 -19.72 -17.86 10.10
N TRP A 348 -18.80 -18.16 11.00
CA TRP A 348 -18.67 -17.43 12.26
C TRP A 348 -18.25 -15.98 12.01
N VAL A 349 -17.27 -15.76 11.13
CA VAL A 349 -16.81 -14.42 10.75
C VAL A 349 -17.93 -13.62 10.08
N ALA A 350 -18.66 -14.22 9.12
CA ALA A 350 -19.78 -13.54 8.46
C ALA A 350 -20.84 -13.07 9.47
N ARG A 351 -21.21 -13.92 10.44
CA ARG A 351 -22.09 -13.53 11.54
C ARG A 351 -21.53 -12.40 12.40
N ARG A 352 -20.23 -12.46 12.73
CA ARG A 352 -19.60 -11.40 13.54
C ARG A 352 -19.51 -10.09 12.79
N VAL A 353 -19.27 -10.12 11.49
CA VAL A 353 -19.33 -8.94 10.61
C VAL A 353 -20.75 -8.33 10.62
N TRP A 354 -21.79 -9.16 10.47
CA TRP A 354 -23.17 -8.71 10.56
C TRP A 354 -23.49 -8.05 11.91
N LEU A 355 -23.05 -8.65 13.03
CA LEU A 355 -23.23 -8.12 14.39
C LEU A 355 -22.40 -6.84 14.64
N ALA A 356 -21.28 -6.65 13.98
CA ALA A 356 -20.45 -5.45 14.08
C ALA A 356 -21.06 -4.25 13.35
N HIS A 357 -21.92 -4.50 12.38
CA HIS A 357 -22.69 -3.47 11.70
C HIS A 357 -23.83 -3.00 12.63
N ARG A 358 -23.65 -1.79 13.16
CA ARG A 358 -24.63 -1.14 14.06
C ARG A 358 -25.27 0.05 13.36
N PRO A 359 -26.48 0.50 13.79
CA PRO A 359 -27.06 1.72 13.27
C PRO A 359 -26.08 2.89 13.29
N GLY A 360 -25.89 3.56 12.15
CA GLY A 360 -24.92 4.65 11.97
C GLY A 360 -23.48 4.22 11.65
N ARG A 361 -23.18 2.92 11.61
CA ARG A 361 -21.88 2.40 11.12
C ARG A 361 -22.02 1.95 9.67
N ARG A 362 -21.10 2.35 8.81
CA ARG A 362 -21.04 1.91 7.41
C ARG A 362 -20.40 0.53 7.30
N TRP A 363 -20.85 -0.29 6.35
CA TRP A 363 -20.22 -1.56 6.00
C TRP A 363 -18.75 -1.36 5.59
N SER A 364 -18.45 -0.28 4.89
CA SER A 364 -17.10 0.08 4.45
C SER A 364 -16.11 0.38 5.59
N SER A 365 -16.60 0.52 6.83
CA SER A 365 -15.77 0.63 8.04
C SER A 365 -15.31 -0.71 8.60
N ILE A 366 -15.70 -1.83 7.96
CA ILE A 366 -15.36 -3.20 8.36
C ILE A 366 -14.50 -3.85 7.29
N ALA A 367 -13.45 -4.56 7.70
CA ALA A 367 -12.64 -5.36 6.79
C ALA A 367 -12.40 -6.78 7.29
N VAL A 368 -12.32 -7.73 6.35
CA VAL A 368 -11.83 -9.09 6.59
C VAL A 368 -10.54 -9.28 5.82
N LEU A 369 -9.47 -9.59 6.55
CA LEU A 369 -8.12 -9.70 6.03
C LEU A 369 -7.65 -11.15 6.08
N ALA A 370 -7.16 -11.66 4.95
CA ALA A 370 -6.65 -13.01 4.81
C ALA A 370 -5.23 -13.03 4.24
N ARG A 371 -4.49 -14.11 4.48
CA ARG A 371 -3.14 -14.25 3.91
C ARG A 371 -3.17 -14.52 2.41
N THR A 372 -4.18 -15.24 1.92
CA THR A 372 -4.31 -15.67 0.52
C THR A 372 -5.66 -15.28 -0.08
N ASN A 373 -5.69 -15.10 -1.41
CA ASN A 373 -6.95 -14.86 -2.11
C ASN A 373 -7.92 -16.06 -2.02
N ALA A 374 -7.40 -17.29 -1.90
CA ALA A 374 -8.23 -18.48 -1.78
C ALA A 374 -9.12 -18.46 -0.52
N GLN A 375 -8.60 -17.96 0.60
CA GLN A 375 -9.39 -17.80 1.83
C GLN A 375 -10.53 -16.81 1.66
N LEU A 376 -10.32 -15.73 0.88
CA LEU A 376 -11.34 -14.71 0.65
C LEU A 376 -12.55 -15.24 -0.11
N VAL A 377 -12.40 -16.29 -0.92
CA VAL A 377 -13.52 -16.91 -1.66
C VAL A 377 -14.55 -17.54 -0.69
N GLY A 378 -14.06 -18.29 0.31
CA GLY A 378 -14.94 -18.89 1.32
C GLY A 378 -15.66 -17.84 2.17
N ILE A 379 -14.95 -16.76 2.54
CA ILE A 379 -15.55 -15.64 3.28
C ILE A 379 -16.61 -14.92 2.44
N ALA A 380 -16.35 -14.67 1.15
CA ALA A 380 -17.30 -14.03 0.26
C ALA A 380 -18.61 -14.84 0.19
N ALA A 381 -18.51 -16.17 -0.02
CA ALA A 381 -19.69 -17.05 -0.03
C ALA A 381 -20.45 -17.05 1.31
N ALA A 382 -19.75 -16.97 2.44
CA ALA A 382 -20.39 -16.90 3.75
C ALA A 382 -21.10 -15.56 3.99
N LEU A 383 -20.53 -14.44 3.51
CA LEU A 383 -21.15 -13.11 3.57
C LEU A 383 -22.38 -13.02 2.66
N ASP A 384 -22.33 -13.64 1.45
CA ASP A 384 -23.48 -13.76 0.56
C ASP A 384 -24.64 -14.49 1.24
N ALA A 385 -24.36 -15.59 1.94
CA ALA A 385 -25.35 -16.35 2.68
C ALA A 385 -26.02 -15.56 3.82
N GLU A 386 -25.29 -14.63 4.43
CA GLU A 386 -25.81 -13.71 5.47
C GLU A 386 -26.33 -12.37 4.88
N HIS A 387 -26.42 -12.25 3.54
CA HIS A 387 -26.84 -11.04 2.83
C HIS A 387 -26.04 -9.78 3.19
N VAL A 388 -24.75 -9.93 3.46
CA VAL A 388 -23.84 -8.83 3.80
C VAL A 388 -23.18 -8.30 2.52
N PRO A 389 -23.35 -7.01 2.17
CA PRO A 389 -22.70 -6.42 1.03
C PRO A 389 -21.20 -6.41 1.23
N HIS A 390 -20.44 -6.93 0.26
CA HIS A 390 -18.99 -7.01 0.34
C HIS A 390 -18.34 -6.80 -1.01
N ARG A 391 -17.03 -6.44 -0.98
CA ARG A 391 -16.21 -6.30 -2.18
C ARG A 391 -14.79 -6.82 -1.92
N VAL A 392 -14.20 -7.46 -2.92
CA VAL A 392 -12.80 -7.89 -2.85
C VAL A 392 -11.90 -6.75 -3.34
N SER A 393 -11.01 -6.29 -2.48
CA SER A 393 -10.05 -5.24 -2.81
C SER A 393 -9.08 -5.74 -3.88
N GLY A 394 -9.07 -5.08 -5.07
CA GLY A 394 -8.03 -5.27 -6.08
C GLY A 394 -8.24 -6.40 -7.07
N ALA A 395 -9.45 -6.55 -7.61
CA ALA A 395 -9.65 -7.29 -8.86
C ALA A 395 -8.99 -6.57 -10.07
N GLU A 396 -8.68 -5.28 -9.94
CA GLU A 396 -7.96 -4.49 -10.95
C GLU A 396 -6.81 -3.75 -10.31
N VAL A 397 -5.65 -3.84 -10.89
CA VAL A 397 -4.42 -3.05 -10.91
C VAL A 397 -3.20 -3.92 -10.64
N GLY A 398 -2.66 -4.50 -11.72
CA GLY A 398 -1.24 -4.82 -11.80
C GLY A 398 -0.41 -3.52 -11.94
N PRO A 399 0.89 -3.54 -11.67
CA PRO A 399 1.77 -2.37 -11.75
C PRO A 399 1.87 -1.72 -13.15
N ALA A 400 1.18 -2.32 -14.15
CA ALA A 400 1.23 -1.93 -15.56
C ALA A 400 0.46 -0.66 -15.94
N SER A 401 -0.35 -0.08 -15.04
CA SER A 401 -1.18 1.07 -15.41
C SER A 401 -0.60 2.43 -15.00
N ASP A 402 0.70 2.52 -14.61
CA ASP A 402 1.34 3.76 -14.16
C ASP A 402 1.75 4.72 -15.29
N VAL A 403 1.65 4.30 -16.53
CA VAL A 403 2.11 5.08 -17.67
C VAL A 403 0.92 5.47 -18.54
N ARG A 404 0.11 6.44 -18.09
CA ARG A 404 -0.71 7.25 -18.98
C ARG A 404 0.06 8.51 -19.33
N ASP A 405 0.02 8.84 -20.62
CA ASP A 405 0.60 10.04 -21.24
C ASP A 405 0.23 11.29 -20.45
N PRO A 406 1.18 12.21 -20.13
CA PRO A 406 0.91 13.47 -19.46
C PRO A 406 -0.01 14.43 -20.24
N GLY A 407 -0.35 14.10 -21.51
CA GLY A 407 -1.17 14.93 -22.40
C GLY A 407 -2.68 14.79 -22.24
N ASP A 408 -3.20 13.81 -21.50
CA ASP A 408 -4.64 13.56 -21.42
C ASP A 408 -5.28 14.24 -20.20
N ARG A 409 -5.19 15.58 -20.15
CA ARG A 409 -6.10 16.41 -19.33
C ARG A 409 -7.22 16.90 -20.24
N PRO A 410 -8.49 16.64 -19.95
CA PRO A 410 -9.59 17.32 -20.62
C PRO A 410 -9.62 18.78 -20.14
N GLY A 411 -8.95 19.69 -20.85
CA GLY A 411 -9.00 21.11 -20.50
C GLY A 411 -8.01 22.02 -21.22
N ASP A 412 -6.88 21.52 -21.72
CA ASP A 412 -5.89 22.37 -22.39
C ASP A 412 -5.87 22.11 -23.91
N ARG A 413 -6.83 22.71 -24.62
CA ARG A 413 -6.65 23.03 -26.05
C ARG A 413 -6.21 24.49 -26.14
N PRO A 414 -5.09 24.80 -26.82
CA PRO A 414 -4.76 26.19 -27.13
C PRO A 414 -5.81 26.75 -28.09
N ALA A 415 -6.24 27.98 -27.83
CA ALA A 415 -7.08 28.76 -28.73
C ALA A 415 -6.27 29.01 -30.01
N ASP A 416 -6.64 28.37 -31.11
CA ASP A 416 -6.11 28.66 -32.43
C ASP A 416 -6.97 29.67 -33.15
N SER A 417 -6.24 30.52 -33.88
CA SER A 417 -6.58 31.69 -34.65
C SER A 417 -7.65 31.46 -35.72
N PRO A 418 -8.32 32.57 -36.16
CA PRO A 418 -9.41 32.47 -37.10
C PRO A 418 -8.88 32.50 -38.54
N ASP A 419 -9.31 31.59 -39.39
CA ASP A 419 -9.63 31.77 -40.80
C ASP A 419 -9.96 30.42 -41.44
N ASP A 420 -11.22 30.25 -41.77
CA ASP A 420 -11.79 29.72 -43.01
C ASP A 420 -13.25 29.29 -42.81
N ARG A 421 -14.15 30.12 -43.32
CA ARG A 421 -15.54 29.74 -43.58
C ARG A 421 -15.69 29.29 -45.04
N PRO A 422 -16.66 28.37 -45.33
CA PRO A 422 -17.87 28.90 -45.95
C PRO A 422 -19.22 28.34 -45.42
N ALA A 423 -20.10 29.25 -45.25
CA ALA A 423 -21.53 29.37 -45.51
C ALA A 423 -22.45 28.16 -45.65
N GLY A 424 -23.58 28.22 -44.93
CA GLY A 424 -24.85 27.63 -45.36
C GLY A 424 -25.84 27.28 -44.27
N ALA A 425 -26.79 28.22 -43.99
CA ALA A 425 -28.24 28.04 -43.67
C ALA A 425 -28.63 27.11 -42.49
N THR A 426 -29.55 27.41 -41.60
CA THR A 426 -30.77 28.21 -41.51
C THR A 426 -31.30 28.20 -40.07
N ARG A 427 -32.04 29.23 -39.75
CA ARG A 427 -32.75 29.58 -38.50
C ARG A 427 -33.69 28.50 -37.98
N HIS A 428 -33.89 28.44 -36.61
CA HIS A 428 -35.19 28.67 -35.96
C HIS A 428 -35.04 28.90 -34.45
N GLU A 429 -35.53 30.03 -34.03
CA GLU A 429 -36.37 30.53 -32.94
C GLU A 429 -36.29 29.90 -31.52
N LYS A 430 -36.14 30.90 -30.58
CA LYS A 430 -36.48 30.84 -29.13
C LYS A 430 -37.97 30.71 -28.89
N PRO A 431 -38.43 30.33 -27.66
CA PRO A 431 -38.75 31.39 -26.69
C PRO A 431 -38.46 31.09 -25.20
N ASP A 432 -38.25 32.20 -24.52
CA ASP A 432 -38.48 32.66 -23.15
C ASP A 432 -39.06 31.78 -22.06
N GLY A 433 -38.53 32.00 -20.83
CA GLY A 433 -39.40 32.04 -19.68
C GLY A 433 -38.79 31.73 -18.33
N SER A 434 -38.50 32.79 -17.55
CA SER A 434 -38.65 32.93 -16.09
C SER A 434 -37.92 31.97 -15.14
N GLY A 435 -36.90 32.33 -14.41
CA GLY A 435 -36.98 33.04 -13.12
C GLY A 435 -37.30 32.18 -11.90
N ARG A 436 -36.25 31.85 -11.13
CA ARG A 436 -36.31 31.76 -9.64
C ARG A 436 -34.92 31.40 -9.09
N GLU A 437 -34.35 32.34 -8.35
CA GLU A 437 -33.30 32.03 -7.36
C GLU A 437 -33.88 31.21 -6.21
N PRO A 438 -33.10 30.36 -5.55
CA PRO A 438 -33.25 30.15 -4.12
C PRO A 438 -31.96 30.39 -3.35
N GLY A 439 -32.19 31.07 -2.29
CA GLY A 439 -31.43 31.51 -1.19
C GLY A 439 -30.32 30.60 -0.66
N GLY A 440 -29.30 31.25 -0.12
CA GLY A 440 -28.19 30.68 0.58
C GLY A 440 -28.60 29.90 1.85
N ARG A 441 -27.89 28.81 2.06
CA ARG A 441 -27.73 28.19 3.36
C ARG A 441 -26.24 27.96 3.57
N GLU A 442 -25.69 28.66 4.55
CA GLU A 442 -24.39 28.37 5.11
C GLU A 442 -24.39 26.97 5.74
N PRO A 443 -23.35 26.16 5.58
CA PRO A 443 -23.20 24.93 6.38
C PRO A 443 -22.40 25.22 7.62
N ASP A 444 -23.02 24.90 8.77
CA ASP A 444 -22.39 24.83 10.08
C ASP A 444 -21.15 23.95 10.07
N GLY A 445 -20.07 24.52 10.63
CA GLY A 445 -18.83 23.81 10.88
C GLY A 445 -18.94 22.80 12.00
N SER A 446 -18.85 21.51 11.69
CA SER A 446 -18.44 20.48 12.64
C SER A 446 -17.48 19.54 11.91
N GLY A 447 -16.26 19.42 12.47
CA GLY A 447 -15.15 18.67 11.91
C GLY A 447 -15.51 17.23 11.57
N SER A 448 -15.23 16.83 10.35
CA SER A 448 -15.25 15.44 9.94
C SER A 448 -13.86 15.05 9.44
N ASP A 449 -13.33 14.02 10.07
CA ASP A 449 -12.14 13.30 9.66
C ASP A 449 -12.21 12.94 8.16
N GLY A 450 -11.15 13.34 7.43
CA GLY A 450 -11.07 13.16 5.98
C GLY A 450 -10.92 11.71 5.56
N THR A 451 -12.04 11.03 5.32
CA THR A 451 -12.10 9.86 4.45
C THR A 451 -12.64 10.29 3.08
N PRO A 452 -12.02 9.87 1.94
CA PRO A 452 -12.51 10.25 0.63
C PRO A 452 -13.95 9.74 0.44
N PHE A 453 -14.83 10.63 -0.01
CA PHE A 453 -16.25 10.34 -0.28
C PHE A 453 -16.38 9.19 -1.29
N ALA A 454 -16.69 7.99 -0.79
CA ALA A 454 -17.22 6.90 -1.61
C ALA A 454 -18.70 7.22 -1.92
N SER A 455 -19.12 6.93 -3.16
CA SER A 455 -20.53 7.02 -3.55
C SER A 455 -21.42 6.22 -2.59
N PRO A 456 -22.68 6.61 -2.34
CA PRO A 456 -23.59 5.84 -1.50
C PRO A 456 -23.74 4.38 -1.89
N ASP A 457 -23.50 4.03 -3.16
CA ASP A 457 -23.54 2.67 -3.72
C ASP A 457 -22.31 1.79 -3.36
N ASP A 458 -21.29 2.35 -2.70
CA ASP A 458 -20.04 1.64 -2.37
C ASP A 458 -19.94 1.20 -0.91
N ASP A 459 -21.03 1.25 -0.14
CA ASP A 459 -21.00 0.85 1.28
C ASP A 459 -21.04 -0.68 1.42
N ALA A 460 -19.85 -1.29 1.37
CA ALA A 460 -19.65 -2.73 1.43
C ALA A 460 -18.43 -3.09 2.30
N VAL A 461 -18.50 -4.26 2.96
CA VAL A 461 -17.38 -4.85 3.71
C VAL A 461 -16.19 -5.08 2.77
N VAL A 462 -14.99 -4.72 3.21
CA VAL A 462 -13.79 -4.87 2.40
C VAL A 462 -13.12 -6.22 2.68
N LEU A 463 -13.03 -7.06 1.65
CA LEU A 463 -12.24 -8.29 1.68
C LEU A 463 -10.88 -8.03 1.05
N SER A 464 -9.79 -8.26 1.78
CA SER A 464 -8.45 -7.94 1.28
C SER A 464 -7.41 -8.95 1.75
N THR A 465 -6.32 -9.08 0.97
CA THR A 465 -5.14 -9.77 1.51
C THR A 465 -4.37 -8.85 2.44
N LEU A 466 -3.58 -9.43 3.37
CA LEU A 466 -2.76 -8.69 4.32
C LEU A 466 -1.84 -7.67 3.64
N HIS A 467 -1.24 -8.04 2.49
CA HIS A 467 -0.38 -7.13 1.71
C HIS A 467 -1.13 -5.92 1.15
N ARG A 468 -2.32 -6.15 0.58
CA ARG A 468 -3.13 -5.08 -0.02
C ARG A 468 -3.77 -4.18 1.03
N ALA A 469 -3.88 -4.65 2.26
CA ALA A 469 -4.38 -3.88 3.39
C ALA A 469 -3.39 -2.81 3.88
N LYS A 470 -2.11 -2.89 3.48
CA LYS A 470 -1.11 -1.87 3.83
C LYS A 470 -1.53 -0.51 3.30
N GLY A 471 -1.37 0.54 4.11
CA GLY A 471 -1.82 1.90 3.81
C GLY A 471 -3.33 2.14 4.01
N LEU A 472 -4.12 1.10 4.28
CA LEU A 472 -5.55 1.21 4.60
C LEU A 472 -5.79 1.12 6.09
N GLN A 473 -7.02 1.44 6.52
CA GLN A 473 -7.44 1.32 7.92
C GLN A 473 -8.95 1.20 8.00
N TRP A 474 -9.43 0.51 9.03
CA TRP A 474 -10.85 0.29 9.27
C TRP A 474 -11.14 0.29 10.76
N ARG A 475 -12.34 0.67 11.11
CA ARG A 475 -12.80 0.69 12.48
C ARG A 475 -12.81 -0.70 13.11
N THR A 476 -13.29 -1.69 12.34
CA THR A 476 -13.36 -3.10 12.76
C THR A 476 -12.59 -3.98 11.76
N VAL A 477 -11.67 -4.79 12.24
CA VAL A 477 -10.86 -5.70 11.41
C VAL A 477 -10.97 -7.12 11.93
N PHE A 478 -11.23 -8.04 10.99
CA PHE A 478 -11.12 -9.47 11.18
C PHE A 478 -9.89 -9.98 10.44
N VAL A 479 -8.97 -10.65 11.13
CA VAL A 479 -7.80 -11.32 10.53
C VAL A 479 -8.05 -12.82 10.64
N ILE A 480 -8.24 -13.48 9.50
CA ILE A 480 -8.64 -14.89 9.43
C ILE A 480 -7.48 -15.82 9.08
N GLY A 481 -7.63 -17.10 9.42
CA GLY A 481 -6.65 -18.13 9.11
C GLY A 481 -5.31 -17.91 9.80
N VAL A 482 -5.30 -17.45 11.07
CA VAL A 482 -4.09 -17.18 11.86
C VAL A 482 -3.52 -18.49 12.40
N SER A 483 -3.17 -19.41 11.49
CA SER A 483 -2.59 -20.73 11.78
C SER A 483 -1.21 -20.89 11.17
N ASP A 484 -0.40 -21.77 11.76
CA ASP A 484 0.90 -22.15 11.20
C ASP A 484 0.72 -22.77 9.80
N GLY A 485 1.56 -22.35 8.85
CA GLY A 485 1.45 -22.71 7.44
C GLY A 485 0.65 -21.70 6.59
N LEU A 486 -0.16 -20.84 7.23
CA LEU A 486 -0.82 -19.69 6.61
C LEU A 486 -0.20 -18.36 7.09
N ILE A 487 -0.01 -18.20 8.39
CA ILE A 487 0.68 -17.08 9.03
C ILE A 487 1.65 -17.63 10.08
N PRO A 488 2.95 -17.84 9.75
CA PRO A 488 3.60 -17.62 8.45
C PRO A 488 3.21 -18.66 7.39
N LEU A 489 3.37 -18.27 6.10
CA LEU A 489 3.22 -19.22 5.01
C LEU A 489 4.26 -20.34 5.11
N VAL A 490 3.85 -21.58 4.75
CA VAL A 490 4.73 -22.77 4.70
C VAL A 490 5.97 -22.55 3.81
N THR A 491 5.89 -21.64 2.85
CA THR A 491 6.99 -21.29 1.95
C THR A 491 8.01 -20.33 2.56
N ALA A 492 7.69 -19.66 3.66
CA ALA A 492 8.59 -18.77 4.39
C ALA A 492 9.57 -19.57 5.26
N ARG A 493 10.63 -20.11 4.63
CA ARG A 493 11.57 -21.02 5.31
C ARG A 493 12.77 -20.33 5.93
N SER A 494 13.26 -19.24 5.31
CA SER A 494 14.40 -18.48 5.84
C SER A 494 13.98 -17.60 7.03
N HIS A 495 14.96 -17.24 7.86
CA HIS A 495 14.74 -16.31 8.97
C HIS A 495 14.20 -14.96 8.47
N ALA A 496 14.77 -14.43 7.40
CA ALA A 496 14.33 -13.18 6.78
C ALA A 496 12.88 -13.25 6.28
N ALA A 497 12.50 -14.37 5.59
CA ALA A 497 11.13 -14.56 5.12
C ALA A 497 10.13 -14.68 6.29
N LYS A 498 10.50 -15.37 7.38
CA LYS A 498 9.66 -15.44 8.58
C LYS A 498 9.54 -14.07 9.27
N ALA A 499 10.61 -13.29 9.30
CA ALA A 499 10.58 -11.94 9.85
C ALA A 499 9.66 -11.02 9.01
N GLU A 500 9.67 -11.16 7.67
CA GLU A 500 8.75 -10.43 6.79
C GLU A 500 7.29 -10.84 7.03
N GLU A 501 6.99 -12.15 7.14
CA GLU A 501 5.65 -12.64 7.49
C GLU A 501 5.18 -12.13 8.86
N ARG A 502 6.10 -12.00 9.83
CA ARG A 502 5.79 -11.43 11.15
C ARG A 502 5.44 -9.95 11.06
N ARG A 503 6.19 -9.18 10.27
CA ARG A 503 5.85 -7.78 9.98
C ARG A 503 4.52 -7.65 9.23
N LEU A 504 4.25 -8.57 8.31
CA LEU A 504 2.98 -8.60 7.59
C LEU A 504 1.79 -8.84 8.52
N PHE A 505 1.93 -9.75 9.49
CA PHE A 505 0.93 -9.96 10.52
C PHE A 505 0.74 -8.71 11.39
N TYR A 506 1.83 -8.08 11.83
CA TYR A 506 1.79 -6.79 12.54
C TYR A 506 1.05 -5.71 11.75
N VAL A 507 1.35 -5.59 10.44
CA VAL A 507 0.65 -4.65 9.56
C VAL A 507 -0.85 -4.92 9.57
N ALA A 508 -1.28 -6.18 9.46
CA ALA A 508 -2.70 -6.54 9.47
C ALA A 508 -3.40 -6.12 10.78
N LEU A 509 -2.78 -6.41 11.93
CA LEU A 509 -3.33 -6.05 13.24
C LEU A 509 -3.48 -4.53 13.40
N THR A 510 -2.48 -3.77 12.93
CA THR A 510 -2.47 -2.29 13.00
C THR A 510 -3.39 -1.61 11.99
N ARG A 511 -4.16 -2.36 11.20
CA ARG A 511 -5.24 -1.81 10.36
C ARG A 511 -6.50 -1.54 11.14
N ALA A 512 -6.66 -2.15 12.32
CA ALA A 512 -7.78 -1.91 13.21
C ALA A 512 -7.63 -0.59 13.97
N GLU A 513 -8.67 0.23 13.93
CA GLU A 513 -8.75 1.45 14.73
C GLU A 513 -9.34 1.16 16.12
N GLU A 514 -10.41 0.37 16.20
CA GLU A 514 -11.14 0.11 17.44
C GLU A 514 -11.25 -1.37 17.77
N GLU A 515 -11.79 -2.17 16.85
CA GLU A 515 -12.14 -3.57 17.09
C GLU A 515 -11.27 -4.51 16.26
N LEU A 516 -10.65 -5.48 16.91
CA LEU A 516 -9.80 -6.48 16.28
C LEU A 516 -10.23 -7.88 16.66
N THR A 517 -10.40 -8.74 15.67
CA THR A 517 -10.66 -10.17 15.86
C THR A 517 -9.67 -10.97 15.04
N CYS A 518 -9.01 -11.95 15.67
CA CYS A 518 -8.18 -12.95 15.01
C CYS A 518 -8.88 -14.30 15.09
N SER A 519 -9.01 -15.01 13.97
CA SER A 519 -9.58 -16.36 13.94
C SER A 519 -8.67 -17.36 13.22
N TRP A 520 -8.81 -18.62 13.56
CA TRP A 520 -8.13 -19.71 12.88
C TRP A 520 -8.93 -21.00 13.02
N ALA A 521 -8.73 -21.95 12.09
CA ALA A 521 -9.43 -23.21 12.04
C ALA A 521 -8.50 -24.40 12.27
N LEU A 522 -8.98 -25.40 13.02
CA LEU A 522 -8.26 -26.64 13.29
C LEU A 522 -8.03 -27.49 12.03
N ARG A 523 -8.97 -27.46 11.07
CA ARG A 523 -8.93 -28.30 9.87
C ARG A 523 -9.26 -27.53 8.60
N PRO A 524 -8.77 -27.96 7.43
CA PRO A 524 -9.25 -27.47 6.14
C PRO A 524 -10.72 -27.82 5.90
N ALA A 525 -11.40 -27.04 5.04
CA ALA A 525 -12.76 -27.31 4.60
C ALA A 525 -12.89 -28.66 3.90
N GLY A 526 -13.97 -29.39 4.17
CA GLY A 526 -14.30 -30.67 3.50
C GLY A 526 -13.57 -31.90 4.04
N GLU A 527 -12.69 -31.75 5.03
CA GLU A 527 -12.02 -32.91 5.68
C GLU A 527 -12.75 -33.31 6.97
N THR A 528 -13.31 -34.51 6.95
CA THR A 528 -13.94 -35.11 8.14
C THR A 528 -12.89 -35.69 9.07
N ALA A 529 -13.18 -35.74 10.37
CA ALA A 529 -12.30 -36.29 11.43
C ALA A 529 -11.83 -37.75 11.19
N LEU A 530 -12.38 -38.43 10.22
CA LEU A 530 -12.07 -39.82 9.84
C LEU A 530 -10.88 -39.94 8.86
N GLY A 531 -10.40 -38.81 8.28
CA GLY A 531 -9.40 -38.83 7.21
C GLY A 531 -7.92 -38.76 7.62
N GLY A 532 -7.62 -38.68 8.93
CA GLY A 532 -6.22 -38.72 9.41
C GLY A 532 -5.34 -37.51 9.08
N THR A 533 -5.92 -36.40 8.57
CA THR A 533 -5.18 -35.16 8.35
C THR A 533 -4.80 -34.54 9.69
N PRO A 534 -3.52 -34.18 9.89
CA PRO A 534 -3.10 -33.57 11.14
C PRO A 534 -3.78 -32.21 11.33
N GLU A 535 -4.27 -31.99 12.56
CA GLU A 535 -4.85 -30.69 12.93
C GLU A 535 -3.82 -29.57 12.74
N ARG A 536 -4.30 -28.42 12.25
CA ARG A 536 -3.49 -27.21 12.16
C ARG A 536 -3.15 -26.72 13.58
N ARG A 537 -2.01 -26.10 13.69
CA ARG A 537 -1.59 -25.39 14.91
C ARG A 537 -1.87 -23.91 14.77
N PRO A 538 -2.11 -23.20 15.88
CA PRO A 538 -2.17 -21.74 15.84
C PRO A 538 -0.86 -21.17 15.31
N SER A 539 -0.91 -19.96 14.76
CA SER A 539 0.32 -19.22 14.42
C SER A 539 1.26 -19.17 15.62
N PRO A 540 2.58 -19.39 15.44
CA PRO A 540 3.54 -19.31 16.53
C PRO A 540 3.57 -17.94 17.22
N TRP A 541 3.04 -16.90 16.58
CA TRP A 541 2.97 -15.55 17.14
C TRP A 541 1.70 -15.30 17.95
N LEU A 542 0.70 -16.19 17.91
CA LEU A 542 -0.50 -16.06 18.72
C LEU A 542 -0.23 -16.26 20.21
N SER A 543 0.77 -17.07 20.59
CA SER A 543 1.08 -17.29 22.01
C SER A 543 1.41 -15.98 22.76
N SER A 544 2.23 -15.12 22.16
CA SER A 544 2.53 -13.80 22.74
C SER A 544 1.33 -12.85 22.72
N VAL A 545 0.48 -12.95 21.70
CA VAL A 545 -0.79 -12.21 21.62
C VAL A 545 -1.73 -12.63 22.74
N GLU A 546 -1.90 -13.93 22.97
CA GLU A 546 -2.78 -14.50 24.01
C GLU A 546 -2.29 -14.16 25.42
N GLN A 547 -0.97 -14.16 25.65
CA GLN A 547 -0.38 -13.70 26.93
C GLN A 547 -0.75 -12.26 27.25
N VAL A 548 -0.55 -11.35 26.28
CA VAL A 548 -0.91 -9.94 26.46
C VAL A 548 -2.42 -9.77 26.60
N LEU A 549 -3.21 -10.58 25.88
CA LEU A 549 -4.67 -10.52 26.01
C LEU A 549 -5.15 -11.01 27.38
N ALA A 550 -4.50 -12.03 27.96
CA ALA A 550 -4.78 -12.48 29.33
C ALA A 550 -4.49 -11.37 30.33
N GLN A 551 -3.32 -10.72 30.24
CA GLN A 551 -2.95 -9.59 31.07
C GLN A 551 -3.96 -8.43 30.95
N LEU A 552 -4.38 -8.08 29.72
CA LEU A 552 -5.39 -7.05 29.49
C LEU A 552 -6.74 -7.37 30.14
N ARG A 553 -7.11 -8.67 30.17
CA ARG A 553 -8.34 -9.13 30.84
C ARG A 553 -8.23 -9.03 32.37
N GLU A 554 -7.07 -9.37 32.92
CA GLU A 554 -6.77 -9.21 34.36
C GLU A 554 -6.80 -7.73 34.74
N ASP A 555 -6.08 -6.86 33.99
CA ASP A 555 -6.08 -5.39 34.20
C ASP A 555 -7.52 -4.83 34.17
N ALA A 556 -8.35 -5.29 33.24
CA ALA A 556 -9.74 -4.87 33.12
C ALA A 556 -10.64 -5.39 34.29
N ALA A 557 -10.36 -6.58 34.80
CA ALA A 557 -11.08 -7.17 35.94
C ALA A 557 -10.71 -6.45 37.25
N GLU A 558 -9.44 -6.13 37.44
CA GLU A 558 -8.93 -5.39 38.61
C GLU A 558 -9.44 -3.93 38.63
N ALA A 559 -9.57 -3.29 37.48
CA ALA A 559 -10.12 -1.93 37.37
C ALA A 559 -11.60 -1.84 37.80
N GLY A 560 -12.29 -2.97 37.98
CA GLY A 560 -13.62 -3.11 38.59
C GLY A 560 -14.75 -2.46 37.80
N PRO A 561 -16.02 -2.66 38.20
CA PRO A 561 -17.17 -1.98 37.60
C PRO A 561 -17.20 -0.47 37.85
N SER A 562 -16.28 0.05 38.68
CA SER A 562 -16.21 1.44 39.13
C SER A 562 -16.11 2.42 37.96
N ARG A 563 -15.22 2.18 36.99
CA ARG A 563 -15.04 3.12 35.85
C ARG A 563 -16.20 3.13 34.87
N ALA A 564 -16.83 1.98 34.61
CA ALA A 564 -18.00 1.92 33.75
C ALA A 564 -19.22 2.52 34.45
N ALA A 565 -19.36 2.30 35.75
CA ALA A 565 -20.42 2.89 36.60
C ALA A 565 -20.24 4.40 36.75
N GLU A 566 -19.03 4.90 36.94
CA GLU A 566 -18.70 6.31 36.98
C GLU A 566 -18.99 7.00 35.64
N ARG A 567 -18.60 6.41 34.54
CA ARG A 567 -18.91 6.92 33.18
C ARG A 567 -20.42 6.91 32.87
N LEU A 568 -21.13 5.86 33.29
CA LEU A 568 -22.60 5.83 33.19
C LEU A 568 -23.25 6.88 34.10
N ALA A 569 -22.70 7.13 35.28
CA ALA A 569 -23.18 8.19 36.18
C ALA A 569 -22.91 9.59 35.59
N GLU A 570 -21.73 9.82 35.00
CA GLU A 570 -21.41 11.06 34.28
C GLU A 570 -22.35 11.29 33.09
N ILE A 571 -22.58 10.26 32.23
CA ILE A 571 -23.52 10.34 31.13
C ILE A 571 -24.94 10.56 31.60
N ARG A 572 -25.34 9.94 32.71
CA ARG A 572 -26.66 10.13 33.32
C ARG A 572 -26.83 11.55 33.88
N ASN A 573 -25.78 12.14 34.39
CA ASN A 573 -25.78 13.51 34.88
C ASN A 573 -25.74 14.56 33.74
N MET A 574 -25.28 14.19 32.56
CA MET A 574 -25.31 15.03 31.35
C MET A 574 -26.64 14.98 30.60
N LEU A 575 -27.49 13.98 30.88
CA LEU A 575 -28.83 13.91 30.28
C LEU A 575 -29.78 14.83 31.02
N PRO A 576 -30.59 15.66 30.33
CA PRO A 576 -31.61 16.45 30.96
C PRO A 576 -32.61 15.52 31.68
N PRO A 577 -33.13 15.94 32.87
CA PRO A 577 -34.06 15.11 33.61
C PRO A 577 -35.25 14.73 32.73
N PRO A 578 -35.79 13.49 32.86
CA PRO A 578 -36.93 13.09 32.10
C PRO A 578 -38.09 14.07 32.38
N ARG A 579 -38.65 14.63 31.31
CA ARG A 579 -39.85 15.48 31.41
C ARG A 579 -40.91 14.70 32.18
N ALA A 580 -41.34 15.23 33.28
CA ALA A 580 -42.45 14.66 34.09
C ALA A 580 -43.64 14.41 33.14
N ALA A 581 -44.08 13.17 33.08
CA ALA A 581 -45.31 12.81 32.36
C ALA A 581 -46.41 13.65 32.97
N GLY A 582 -47.01 14.54 32.18
CA GLY A 582 -48.09 15.39 32.63
C GLY A 582 -49.25 14.52 33.14
N ASP A 583 -49.77 14.89 34.31
CA ASP A 583 -50.90 14.29 34.95
C ASP A 583 -52.14 14.31 34.00
N PRO A 584 -52.70 13.14 33.64
CA PRO A 584 -53.87 13.09 32.73
C PRO A 584 -55.22 13.49 33.36
N ARG A 585 -55.18 14.14 34.56
CA ARG A 585 -56.43 14.53 35.27
C ARG A 585 -56.68 16.04 35.36
N ALA A 586 -56.13 16.81 34.44
CA ALA A 586 -56.52 18.23 34.34
C ALA A 586 -57.30 18.45 33.04
N ARG A 587 -58.52 17.87 32.96
CA ARG A 587 -59.74 18.38 32.28
C ARG A 587 -60.97 17.77 32.92
#